data_9f9a917cf5d09d270a0aea7419f03413
#
_entry.id   9f9a917cf5d09d270a0aea7419f03413
#
_cell.length_a   1.000
_cell.length_b   1.000
_cell.length_c   1.000
_cell.angle_alpha   90.00
_cell.angle_beta   90.00
_cell.angle_gamma   90.00
#
_symmetry.space_group_name_H-M   'P 1'
#
loop_
_entity.id
_entity.type
_entity.pdbx_description
1 polymer ?
#
loop_
_entity_poly.entity_id
_entity_poly.type
_entity_poly.pdbx_seq_one_letter_code
_entity_poly.pdbx_strand_id
1 'polypeptide(L)'
;SPPHRPGIPHRGRQLLRQAFQPGHVLLPKVAQQQRCLRALGAGFREQDEKLVVCGAAGDAADAPTMDCGESGSTLRFMMPIALAVGQGGTFVMHGRLAERPLEPYDPIFEACGVTRTREGNTLTLRGKLKAGDYTLPGNVSSQFVTGMLYALPLLPGDSTLTVTLPVESAGYIDMTLQCLRESGIRVESIGDWQWHIPGE
;
A
#
# COMPACT_ATOMS: atom_id res chain seq x y z
N SER A 1 -26.84 -5.17 20.57
CA SER A 1 -26.42 -4.54 19.30
C SER A 1 -24.91 -4.54 19.26
N PRO A 2 -24.24 -5.11 18.23
CA PRO A 2 -22.80 -5.03 18.09
C PRO A 2 -22.38 -3.59 17.75
N PRO A 3 -21.18 -3.14 18.18
CA PRO A 3 -20.69 -1.81 17.90
C PRO A 3 -20.50 -1.60 16.40
N HIS A 4 -20.97 -0.48 15.88
CA HIS A 4 -20.72 -0.02 14.51
C HIS A 4 -19.21 0.12 14.30
N ARG A 5 -18.63 -0.74 13.45
CA ARG A 5 -17.27 -0.57 12.95
C ARG A 5 -17.28 0.57 11.92
N PRO A 6 -16.34 1.51 11.99
CA PRO A 6 -16.20 2.52 10.94
C PRO A 6 -15.84 1.81 9.63
N GLY A 7 -16.67 2.00 8.61
CA GLY A 7 -16.42 1.48 7.27
C GLY A 7 -15.17 2.11 6.65
N ILE A 8 -14.53 1.41 5.73
CA ILE A 8 -13.41 1.95 4.94
C ILE A 8 -13.88 3.23 4.24
N PRO A 9 -13.10 4.31 4.31
CA PRO A 9 -13.43 5.60 3.74
C PRO A 9 -13.80 5.52 2.25
N HIS A 10 -14.64 6.44 1.77
CA HIS A 10 -15.25 6.41 0.42
C HIS A 10 -14.22 6.42 -0.73
N ARG A 11 -13.04 7.05 -0.53
CA ARG A 11 -11.95 7.11 -1.53
C ARG A 11 -11.16 5.81 -1.62
N GLY A 12 -11.01 5.06 -0.56
CA GLY A 12 -10.45 3.71 -0.62
C GLY A 12 -11.18 2.79 -1.58
N ARG A 13 -12.47 3.09 -1.87
CA ARG A 13 -13.27 2.38 -2.88
C ARG A 13 -12.94 2.80 -4.32
N GLN A 14 -12.41 4.00 -4.56
CA GLN A 14 -12.05 4.49 -5.90
C GLN A 14 -10.69 4.03 -6.37
N LEU A 15 -9.68 3.90 -5.49
CA LEU A 15 -8.34 3.43 -5.81
C LEU A 15 -8.31 2.03 -6.46
N LEU A 16 -9.36 1.24 -6.28
CA LEU A 16 -9.46 -0.12 -6.79
C LEU A 16 -10.33 -0.26 -8.06
N ARG A 17 -10.76 0.84 -8.68
CA ARG A 17 -11.63 0.82 -9.87
C ARG A 17 -10.87 0.98 -11.20
N GLN A 18 -9.69 0.43 -11.36
CA GLN A 18 -9.04 0.39 -12.68
C GLN A 18 -9.47 -0.85 -13.47
N ALA A 19 -9.95 -0.63 -14.69
CA ALA A 19 -10.21 -1.69 -15.66
C ALA A 19 -8.91 -2.08 -16.36
N PHE A 20 -8.46 -3.31 -16.16
CA PHE A 20 -7.35 -3.89 -16.90
C PHE A 20 -7.84 -4.38 -18.27
N GLN A 21 -7.08 -4.13 -19.34
CA GLN A 21 -7.42 -4.64 -20.67
C GLN A 21 -7.22 -6.16 -20.77
N PRO A 22 -8.10 -6.87 -21.53
CA PRO A 22 -8.10 -8.30 -21.61
C PRO A 22 -7.00 -8.84 -22.54
N GLY A 23 -6.63 -10.10 -22.30
CA GLY A 23 -5.74 -10.87 -23.21
C GLY A 23 -4.33 -11.13 -22.67
N HIS A 24 -3.94 -10.57 -21.53
CA HIS A 24 -2.69 -10.95 -20.88
C HIS A 24 -2.96 -12.02 -19.80
N VAL A 25 -2.33 -13.18 -19.96
CA VAL A 25 -2.09 -14.10 -18.83
C VAL A 25 -1.59 -13.23 -17.67
N LEU A 26 -2.36 -13.19 -16.59
CA LEU A 26 -2.00 -12.42 -15.42
C LEU A 26 -0.60 -12.84 -14.99
N LEU A 27 0.36 -11.92 -15.09
CA LEU A 27 1.71 -12.19 -14.63
C LEU A 27 1.64 -12.69 -13.17
N PRO A 28 2.39 -13.72 -12.79
CA PRO A 28 2.31 -14.30 -11.43
C PRO A 28 2.38 -13.28 -10.31
N LYS A 29 3.13 -12.19 -10.51
CA LYS A 29 3.23 -11.05 -9.56
C LYS A 29 1.93 -10.27 -9.42
N VAL A 30 1.18 -10.08 -10.50
CA VAL A 30 -0.12 -9.38 -10.47
C VAL A 30 -1.16 -10.23 -9.75
N ALA A 31 -1.19 -11.55 -10.03
CA ALA A 31 -2.05 -12.49 -9.32
C ALA A 31 -1.75 -12.51 -7.81
N GLN A 32 -0.50 -12.35 -7.43
CA GLN A 32 -0.07 -12.29 -6.04
C GLN A 32 -0.55 -11.01 -5.34
N GLN A 33 -0.41 -9.85 -5.98
CA GLN A 33 -0.95 -8.60 -5.47
C GLN A 33 -2.47 -8.65 -5.31
N GLN A 34 -3.19 -9.25 -6.28
CA GLN A 34 -4.64 -9.46 -6.16
C GLN A 34 -5.01 -10.31 -4.94
N ARG A 35 -4.26 -11.40 -4.64
CA ARG A 35 -4.51 -12.20 -3.44
C ARG A 35 -4.34 -11.39 -2.16
N CYS A 36 -3.28 -10.58 -2.09
CA CYS A 36 -3.07 -9.69 -0.95
C CYS A 36 -4.20 -8.65 -0.81
N LEU A 37 -4.64 -8.05 -1.90
CA LEU A 37 -5.75 -7.09 -1.88
C LEU A 37 -7.09 -7.77 -1.53
N ARG A 38 -7.33 -9.02 -1.98
CA ARG A 38 -8.50 -9.81 -1.54
C ARG A 38 -8.49 -10.05 -0.04
N ALA A 39 -7.32 -10.32 0.54
CA ALA A 39 -7.17 -10.48 1.98
C ALA A 39 -7.52 -9.19 2.75
N LEU A 40 -7.35 -8.02 2.12
CA LEU A 40 -7.80 -6.71 2.61
C LEU A 40 -9.26 -6.38 2.26
N GLY A 41 -10.01 -7.33 1.69
CA GLY A 41 -11.43 -7.18 1.39
C GLY A 41 -11.76 -6.67 -0.02
N ALA A 42 -10.77 -6.51 -0.92
CA ALA A 42 -11.03 -6.12 -2.30
C ALA A 42 -11.67 -7.26 -3.10
N GLY A 43 -12.67 -6.94 -3.90
CA GLY A 43 -13.32 -7.85 -4.84
C GLY A 43 -12.69 -7.76 -6.24
N PHE A 44 -12.59 -8.90 -6.91
CA PHE A 44 -12.14 -9.00 -8.30
C PHE A 44 -13.06 -9.94 -9.06
N ARG A 45 -13.56 -9.51 -10.20
CA ARG A 45 -14.36 -10.34 -11.11
C ARG A 45 -13.95 -10.07 -12.54
N GLU A 46 -14.01 -11.08 -13.37
CA GLU A 46 -13.88 -10.94 -14.82
C GLU A 46 -15.27 -10.71 -15.41
N GLN A 47 -15.38 -9.70 -16.27
CA GLN A 47 -16.59 -9.36 -16.97
C GLN A 47 -16.22 -8.79 -18.35
N ASP A 48 -16.76 -9.36 -19.44
CA ASP A 48 -16.53 -8.91 -20.82
C ASP A 48 -15.03 -8.75 -21.14
N GLU A 49 -14.25 -9.75 -20.81
CA GLU A 49 -12.79 -9.77 -20.97
C GLU A 49 -12.06 -8.65 -20.19
N LYS A 50 -12.69 -8.03 -19.20
CA LYS A 50 -12.11 -7.01 -18.33
C LYS A 50 -12.04 -7.50 -16.90
N LEU A 51 -10.98 -7.12 -16.22
CA LEU A 51 -10.88 -7.29 -14.78
C LEU A 51 -11.56 -6.12 -14.08
N VAL A 52 -12.70 -6.38 -13.45
CA VAL A 52 -13.39 -5.39 -12.62
C VAL A 52 -12.88 -5.53 -11.20
N VAL A 53 -12.37 -4.42 -10.66
CA VAL A 53 -11.89 -4.33 -9.29
C VAL A 53 -12.96 -3.59 -8.46
N CYS A 54 -13.45 -4.23 -7.42
CA CYS A 54 -14.36 -3.62 -6.46
C CYS A 54 -13.56 -3.27 -5.20
N GLY A 55 -13.70 -2.05 -4.71
CA GLY A 55 -13.04 -1.63 -3.48
C GLY A 55 -13.46 -2.50 -2.30
N ALA A 56 -12.64 -2.52 -1.25
CA ALA A 56 -12.92 -3.26 -0.03
C ALA A 56 -14.23 -2.78 0.61
N ALA A 57 -15.14 -3.71 0.86
CA ALA A 57 -16.47 -3.42 1.40
C ALA A 57 -16.53 -3.41 2.95
N GLY A 58 -15.38 -3.29 3.61
CA GLY A 58 -15.35 -3.17 5.08
C GLY A 58 -15.21 -4.47 5.87
N ASP A 59 -15.14 -5.62 5.22
CA ASP A 59 -15.04 -6.92 5.88
C ASP A 59 -13.63 -7.53 5.89
N ALA A 60 -12.59 -6.70 5.82
CA ALA A 60 -11.23 -7.19 6.01
C ALA A 60 -11.08 -7.82 7.42
N ALA A 61 -10.44 -8.98 7.48
CA ALA A 61 -10.05 -9.56 8.77
C ALA A 61 -9.22 -8.54 9.57
N ASP A 62 -9.32 -8.54 10.91
CA ASP A 62 -8.62 -7.56 11.75
C ASP A 62 -7.09 -7.53 11.54
N ALA A 63 -6.51 -8.57 10.95
CA ALA A 63 -5.11 -8.62 10.56
C ALA A 63 -4.90 -9.77 9.58
N PRO A 64 -5.18 -9.56 8.29
CA PRO A 64 -5.15 -10.60 7.29
C PRO A 64 -3.73 -11.14 7.07
N THR A 65 -3.66 -12.40 6.63
CA THR A 65 -2.41 -12.99 6.15
C THR A 65 -2.29 -12.77 4.65
N MET A 66 -1.15 -12.21 4.25
CA MET A 66 -0.83 -11.86 2.87
C MET A 66 0.43 -12.61 2.42
N ASP A 67 0.29 -13.50 1.45
CA ASP A 67 1.44 -14.17 0.84
C ASP A 67 2.06 -13.25 -0.22
N CYS A 68 3.23 -12.72 0.10
CA CYS A 68 4.00 -11.83 -0.77
C CYS A 68 4.95 -12.59 -1.73
N GLY A 69 5.06 -13.92 -1.62
CA GLY A 69 5.98 -14.73 -2.39
C GLY A 69 7.41 -14.20 -2.33
N GLU A 70 8.04 -14.02 -3.48
CA GLU A 70 9.37 -13.40 -3.61
C GLU A 70 9.30 -11.93 -4.07
N SER A 71 8.11 -11.33 -4.06
CA SER A 71 7.89 -9.98 -4.59
C SER A 71 8.14 -8.88 -3.57
N GLY A 72 9.27 -8.19 -3.71
CA GLY A 72 9.60 -7.02 -2.89
C GLY A 72 8.61 -5.86 -3.04
N SER A 73 8.08 -5.64 -4.24
CA SER A 73 7.05 -4.61 -4.46
C SER A 73 5.75 -4.95 -3.75
N THR A 74 5.28 -6.20 -3.85
CA THR A 74 4.08 -6.62 -3.14
C THR A 74 4.22 -6.39 -1.63
N LEU A 75 5.32 -6.85 -1.04
CA LEU A 75 5.56 -6.67 0.40
C LEU A 75 5.57 -5.19 0.79
N ARG A 76 6.40 -4.38 0.11
CA ARG A 76 6.59 -2.96 0.46
C ARG A 76 5.34 -2.11 0.22
N PHE A 77 4.50 -2.46 -0.75
CA PHE A 77 3.23 -1.76 -0.96
C PHE A 77 2.18 -2.17 0.06
N MET A 78 2.05 -3.46 0.34
CA MET A 78 0.99 -3.97 1.23
C MET A 78 1.23 -3.61 2.70
N MET A 79 2.47 -3.44 3.16
CA MET A 79 2.77 -3.07 4.55
C MET A 79 2.06 -1.76 4.97
N PRO A 80 2.33 -0.60 4.34
CA PRO A 80 1.67 0.64 4.71
C PRO A 80 0.17 0.64 4.37
N ILE A 81 -0.27 0.00 3.28
CA ILE A 81 -1.69 -0.11 2.93
C ILE A 81 -2.46 -0.86 4.02
N ALA A 82 -1.96 -2.00 4.50
CA ALA A 82 -2.62 -2.78 5.55
C ALA A 82 -2.73 -2.00 6.88
N LEU A 83 -1.73 -1.16 7.18
CA LEU A 83 -1.75 -0.26 8.34
C LEU A 83 -2.67 0.95 8.16
N ALA A 84 -2.92 1.37 6.92
CA ALA A 84 -3.82 2.47 6.62
C ALA A 84 -5.30 2.04 6.66
N VAL A 85 -5.63 0.88 6.07
CA VAL A 85 -7.02 0.42 5.96
C VAL A 85 -7.48 -0.47 7.12
N GLY A 86 -6.54 -0.99 7.92
CA GLY A 86 -6.83 -1.96 8.99
C GLY A 86 -5.98 -1.77 10.24
N GLN A 87 -5.61 -2.89 10.84
CA GLN A 87 -4.73 -2.98 12.03
C GLN A 87 -3.38 -3.63 11.69
N GLY A 88 -2.94 -3.54 10.44
CA GLY A 88 -1.77 -4.23 9.92
C GLY A 88 -2.10 -5.60 9.33
N GLY A 89 -1.19 -6.54 9.44
CA GLY A 89 -1.33 -7.88 8.87
C GLY A 89 -0.11 -8.75 9.09
N THR A 90 -0.22 -9.98 8.62
CA THR A 90 0.87 -10.97 8.60
C THR A 90 1.31 -11.17 7.16
N PHE A 91 2.60 -10.98 6.89
CA PHE A 91 3.19 -11.05 5.55
C PHE A 91 4.09 -12.29 5.47
N VAL A 92 3.73 -13.22 4.60
CA VAL A 92 4.53 -14.43 4.32
C VAL A 92 5.46 -14.14 3.16
N MET A 93 6.73 -14.39 3.35
CA MET A 93 7.80 -14.14 2.37
C MET A 93 8.43 -15.47 1.96
N HIS A 94 8.82 -15.57 0.69
CA HIS A 94 9.49 -16.74 0.15
C HIS A 94 10.88 -16.40 -0.40
N GLY A 95 11.72 -17.41 -0.54
CA GLY A 95 13.05 -17.27 -1.08
C GLY A 95 13.85 -16.20 -0.35
N ARG A 96 14.53 -15.34 -1.10
CA ARG A 96 15.38 -14.28 -0.56
C ARG A 96 14.64 -13.00 -0.19
N LEU A 97 13.30 -12.96 -0.27
CA LEU A 97 12.54 -11.75 0.08
C LEU A 97 12.72 -11.38 1.56
N ALA A 98 12.81 -12.39 2.41
CA ALA A 98 13.00 -12.22 3.84
C ALA A 98 14.34 -11.52 4.21
N GLU A 99 15.35 -11.58 3.33
CA GLU A 99 16.66 -10.97 3.54
C GLU A 99 16.73 -9.51 3.06
N ARG A 100 15.69 -9.03 2.37
CA ARG A 100 15.70 -7.68 1.80
C ARG A 100 15.42 -6.62 2.85
N PRO A 101 16.08 -5.46 2.75
CA PRO A 101 15.93 -4.36 3.71
C PRO A 101 14.49 -3.84 3.74
N LEU A 102 14.02 -3.54 4.97
CA LEU A 102 12.72 -2.90 5.25
C LEU A 102 12.88 -1.69 6.17
N GLU A 103 14.11 -1.38 6.57
CA GLU A 103 14.49 -0.33 7.51
C GLU A 103 13.97 1.07 7.14
N PRO A 104 13.80 1.44 5.84
CA PRO A 104 13.22 2.73 5.50
C PRO A 104 11.84 3.00 6.10
N TYR A 105 11.08 1.96 6.43
CA TYR A 105 9.79 2.12 7.11
C TYR A 105 9.89 2.19 8.63
N ASP A 106 10.99 1.78 9.24
CA ASP A 106 11.10 1.65 10.70
C ASP A 106 10.79 2.97 11.43
N PRO A 107 11.38 4.13 11.07
CA PRO A 107 11.05 5.39 11.74
C PRO A 107 9.58 5.78 11.64
N ILE A 108 8.96 5.49 10.49
CA ILE A 108 7.55 5.80 10.23
C ILE A 108 6.65 4.93 11.10
N PHE A 109 6.92 3.63 11.14
CA PHE A 109 6.12 2.68 11.90
C PHE A 109 6.28 2.88 13.41
N GLU A 110 7.48 3.17 13.88
CA GLU A 110 7.75 3.51 15.29
C GLU A 110 6.99 4.78 15.71
N ALA A 111 7.04 5.85 14.92
CA ALA A 111 6.31 7.09 15.19
C ALA A 111 4.78 6.87 15.24
N CYS A 112 4.26 5.90 14.48
CA CYS A 112 2.85 5.51 14.52
C CYS A 112 2.49 4.56 15.67
N GLY A 113 3.48 4.02 16.41
CA GLY A 113 3.28 3.02 17.45
C GLY A 113 2.96 1.62 16.89
N VAL A 114 3.41 1.34 15.69
CA VAL A 114 3.25 0.02 15.06
C VAL A 114 4.24 -0.96 15.67
N THR A 115 3.75 -2.11 16.12
CA THR A 115 4.60 -3.20 16.57
C THR A 115 4.97 -4.11 15.41
N ARG A 116 6.21 -4.59 15.42
CA ARG A 116 6.77 -5.48 14.40
C ARG A 116 7.33 -6.74 15.05
N THR A 117 6.84 -7.89 14.62
CA THR A 117 7.34 -9.19 15.04
C THR A 117 7.74 -9.99 13.82
N ARG A 118 8.86 -10.70 13.90
CA ARG A 118 9.34 -11.55 12.82
C ARG A 118 9.66 -12.95 13.32
N GLU A 119 9.13 -13.94 12.62
CA GLU A 119 9.36 -15.36 12.86
C GLU A 119 9.73 -16.02 11.54
N GLY A 120 11.02 -16.28 11.35
CA GLY A 120 11.54 -16.84 10.09
C GLY A 120 11.19 -15.95 8.88
N ASN A 121 10.42 -16.50 7.96
CA ASN A 121 9.96 -15.83 6.73
C ASN A 121 8.61 -15.11 6.89
N THR A 122 8.12 -14.98 8.12
CA THR A 122 6.85 -14.32 8.40
C THR A 122 7.10 -13.03 9.16
N LEU A 123 6.54 -11.94 8.66
CA LEU A 123 6.55 -10.62 9.28
C LEU A 123 5.14 -10.26 9.72
N THR A 124 4.95 -9.91 10.97
CA THR A 124 3.66 -9.43 11.50
C THR A 124 3.78 -7.98 11.91
N LEU A 125 2.89 -7.15 11.40
CA LEU A 125 2.72 -5.75 11.79
C LEU A 125 1.38 -5.59 12.49
N ARG A 126 1.36 -4.84 13.60
CA ARG A 126 0.15 -4.48 14.35
C ARG A 126 0.16 -3.01 14.69
N GLY A 127 -0.93 -2.33 14.39
CA GLY A 127 -1.11 -0.90 14.62
C GLY A 127 -1.79 -0.23 13.44
N LYS A 128 -1.78 1.09 13.45
CA LYS A 128 -2.36 1.92 12.39
C LYS A 128 -1.36 2.95 11.91
N LEU A 129 -1.29 3.13 10.60
CA LEU A 129 -0.65 4.31 10.02
C LEU A 129 -1.50 5.54 10.35
N LYS A 130 -0.86 6.65 10.65
CA LYS A 130 -1.51 7.93 10.98
C LYS A 130 -1.22 8.95 9.88
N ALA A 131 -2.07 9.97 9.76
CA ALA A 131 -1.73 11.14 8.95
C ALA A 131 -0.60 11.94 9.62
N GLY A 132 0.26 12.59 8.82
CA GLY A 132 1.39 13.37 9.33
C GLY A 132 2.50 13.57 8.29
N ASP A 133 3.62 14.09 8.76
CA ASP A 133 4.79 14.39 7.95
C ASP A 133 5.77 13.22 7.97
N TYR A 134 6.12 12.72 6.79
CA TYR A 134 6.98 11.56 6.63
C TYR A 134 8.16 11.85 5.72
N THR A 135 9.30 11.26 6.07
CA THR A 135 10.52 11.35 5.26
C THR A 135 11.03 9.96 4.94
N LEU A 136 11.35 9.72 3.67
CA LEU A 136 11.96 8.48 3.19
C LEU A 136 13.28 8.76 2.47
N PRO A 137 14.26 7.84 2.58
CA PRO A 137 15.50 7.95 1.81
C PRO A 137 15.22 7.64 0.32
N GLY A 138 15.71 8.51 -0.57
CA GLY A 138 15.56 8.34 -2.02
C GLY A 138 16.55 7.36 -2.65
N ASN A 139 17.62 7.03 -1.95
CA ASN A 139 18.73 6.21 -2.44
C ASN A 139 18.64 4.71 -2.10
N VAL A 140 17.49 4.24 -1.63
CA VAL A 140 17.32 2.82 -1.28
C VAL A 140 16.44 2.10 -2.31
N SER A 141 15.19 2.49 -2.43
CA SER A 141 14.25 1.94 -3.42
C SER A 141 13.00 2.80 -3.50
N SER A 142 12.59 3.13 -4.73
CA SER A 142 11.32 3.81 -5.00
C SER A 142 10.08 3.05 -4.51
N GLN A 143 10.18 1.75 -4.24
CA GLN A 143 9.06 0.94 -3.75
C GLN A 143 8.56 1.38 -2.37
N PHE A 144 9.44 1.93 -1.51
CA PHE A 144 9.04 2.49 -0.23
C PHE A 144 8.20 3.75 -0.41
N VAL A 145 8.63 4.62 -1.32
CA VAL A 145 7.91 5.85 -1.67
C VAL A 145 6.54 5.51 -2.28
N THR A 146 6.51 4.59 -3.25
CA THR A 146 5.28 4.12 -3.88
C THR A 146 4.30 3.53 -2.86
N GLY A 147 4.78 2.71 -1.93
CA GLY A 147 3.94 2.15 -0.88
C GLY A 147 3.29 3.23 0.00
N MET A 148 4.03 4.25 0.40
CA MET A 148 3.47 5.39 1.15
C MET A 148 2.50 6.22 0.30
N LEU A 149 2.83 6.51 -0.96
CA LEU A 149 1.93 7.24 -1.87
C LEU A 149 0.59 6.52 -2.06
N TYR A 150 0.56 5.18 -2.00
CA TYR A 150 -0.71 4.42 -2.04
C TYR A 150 -1.45 4.42 -0.71
N ALA A 151 -0.76 4.48 0.40
CA ALA A 151 -1.36 4.36 1.73
C ALA A 151 -1.88 5.71 2.28
N LEU A 152 -1.12 6.79 2.09
CA LEU A 152 -1.43 8.09 2.71
C LEU A 152 -2.79 8.67 2.28
N PRO A 153 -3.23 8.56 1.00
CA PRO A 153 -4.56 9.05 0.61
C PRO A 153 -5.74 8.32 1.26
N LEU A 154 -5.49 7.19 1.93
CA LEU A 154 -6.50 6.37 2.61
C LEU A 154 -6.71 6.77 4.08
N LEU A 155 -5.93 7.72 4.57
CA LEU A 155 -5.93 8.13 5.97
C LEU A 155 -6.93 9.27 6.22
N PRO A 156 -7.52 9.34 7.42
CA PRO A 156 -8.40 10.45 7.79
C PRO A 156 -7.57 11.69 8.17
N GLY A 157 -7.07 12.40 7.20
CA GLY A 157 -6.29 13.62 7.40
C GLY A 157 -5.11 13.74 6.45
N ASP A 158 -4.64 14.96 6.32
CA ASP A 158 -3.59 15.32 5.37
C ASP A 158 -2.23 14.81 5.81
N SER A 159 -1.40 14.49 4.84
CA SER A 159 -0.03 14.05 5.06
C SER A 159 0.94 14.76 4.13
N THR A 160 2.20 14.85 4.55
CA THR A 160 3.31 15.28 3.70
C THR A 160 4.30 14.13 3.55
N LEU A 161 4.73 13.87 2.33
CA LEU A 161 5.79 12.91 2.06
C LEU A 161 6.98 13.63 1.44
N THR A 162 8.13 13.53 2.08
CA THR A 162 9.42 14.06 1.60
C THR A 162 10.37 12.91 1.28
N VAL A 163 11.07 13.01 0.16
CA VAL A 163 12.09 12.04 -0.23
C VAL A 163 13.44 12.74 -0.28
N THR A 164 14.43 12.22 0.46
CA THR A 164 15.75 12.81 0.51
C THR A 164 16.58 12.47 -0.73
N LEU A 165 17.46 13.37 -1.12
CA LEU A 165 18.39 13.16 -2.25
C LEU A 165 19.59 12.28 -1.84
N PRO A 166 20.20 11.57 -2.79
CA PRO A 166 19.78 11.42 -4.19
C PRO A 166 18.57 10.49 -4.33
N VAL A 167 17.76 10.70 -5.38
CA VAL A 167 16.60 9.83 -5.67
C VAL A 167 16.97 8.85 -6.79
N GLU A 168 16.93 7.57 -6.43
CA GLU A 168 17.11 6.47 -7.38
C GLU A 168 15.74 6.02 -7.94
N SER A 169 15.73 5.60 -9.20
CA SER A 169 14.53 5.06 -9.83
C SER A 169 13.33 6.03 -9.84
N ALA A 170 13.58 7.32 -10.04
CA ALA A 170 12.57 8.40 -10.07
C ALA A 170 11.39 8.09 -10.98
N GLY A 171 11.61 7.47 -12.15
CA GLY A 171 10.56 7.14 -13.10
C GLY A 171 9.46 6.23 -12.53
N TYR A 172 9.75 5.40 -11.52
CA TYR A 172 8.71 4.59 -10.85
C TYR A 172 7.84 5.44 -9.91
N ILE A 173 8.42 6.50 -9.32
CA ILE A 173 7.66 7.46 -8.51
C ILE A 173 6.75 8.26 -9.42
N ASP A 174 7.24 8.75 -10.56
CA ASP A 174 6.45 9.47 -11.55
C ASP A 174 5.29 8.63 -12.08
N MET A 175 5.55 7.36 -12.39
CA MET A 175 4.51 6.40 -12.79
C MET A 175 3.45 6.22 -11.70
N THR A 176 3.86 6.14 -10.43
CA THR A 176 2.94 6.04 -9.30
C THR A 176 2.05 7.28 -9.19
N LEU A 177 2.64 8.48 -9.28
CA LEU A 177 1.91 9.75 -9.24
C LEU A 177 0.94 9.88 -10.40
N GLN A 178 1.34 9.42 -11.60
CA GLN A 178 0.45 9.37 -12.76
C GLN A 178 -0.75 8.44 -12.52
N CYS A 179 -0.51 7.22 -12.03
CA CYS A 179 -1.58 6.26 -11.73
C CYS A 179 -2.57 6.80 -10.68
N LEU A 180 -2.08 7.46 -9.63
CA LEU A 180 -2.93 8.10 -8.62
C LEU A 180 -3.80 9.20 -9.24
N ARG A 181 -3.21 10.06 -10.06
CA ARG A 181 -3.93 11.13 -10.76
C ARG A 181 -5.00 10.58 -11.69
N GLU A 182 -4.69 9.58 -12.50
CA GLU A 182 -5.64 8.90 -13.39
C GLU A 182 -6.77 8.21 -12.62
N SER A 183 -6.51 7.81 -11.38
CA SER A 183 -7.50 7.24 -10.46
C SER A 183 -8.30 8.31 -9.70
N GLY A 184 -8.09 9.59 -9.97
CA GLY A 184 -8.77 10.70 -9.31
C GLY A 184 -8.26 11.01 -7.90
N ILE A 185 -7.09 10.48 -7.53
CA ILE A 185 -6.44 10.74 -6.25
C ILE A 185 -5.57 11.98 -6.37
N ARG A 186 -5.83 12.94 -5.49
CA ARG A 186 -5.09 14.20 -5.46
C ARG A 186 -3.80 14.04 -4.69
N VAL A 187 -2.67 14.36 -5.33
CA VAL A 187 -1.34 14.48 -4.74
C VAL A 187 -0.72 15.76 -5.29
N GLU A 188 -0.35 16.69 -4.44
CA GLU A 188 0.15 18.00 -4.80
C GLU A 188 1.66 18.08 -4.58
N SER A 189 2.41 18.43 -5.63
CA SER A 189 3.82 18.75 -5.46
C SER A 189 3.95 20.10 -4.76
N ILE A 190 4.67 20.16 -3.64
CA ILE A 190 4.93 21.35 -2.85
C ILE A 190 6.42 21.72 -2.80
N GLY A 191 7.26 20.92 -3.45
CA GLY A 191 8.69 21.12 -3.56
C GLY A 191 9.34 20.02 -4.38
N ASP A 192 10.65 20.08 -4.54
CA ASP A 192 11.42 19.00 -5.16
C ASP A 192 11.35 17.77 -4.24
N TRP A 193 10.79 16.68 -4.79
CA TRP A 193 10.60 15.41 -4.06
C TRP A 193 9.79 15.53 -2.77
N GLN A 194 8.83 16.47 -2.76
CA GLN A 194 7.93 16.66 -1.63
C GLN A 194 6.49 16.83 -2.12
N TRP A 195 5.58 16.11 -1.48
CA TRP A 195 4.17 16.09 -1.84
C TRP A 195 3.28 16.28 -0.62
N HIS A 196 2.27 17.11 -0.80
CA HIS A 196 1.11 17.18 0.08
C HIS A 196 0.04 16.21 -0.43
N ILE A 197 -0.47 15.39 0.45
CA ILE A 197 -1.40 14.31 0.16
C ILE A 197 -2.63 14.53 1.03
N PRO A 198 -3.72 15.10 0.47
CA PRO A 198 -4.97 15.25 1.18
C PRO A 198 -5.51 13.89 1.60
N GLY A 199 -5.94 13.78 2.85
CA GLY A 199 -6.65 12.63 3.37
C GLY A 199 -8.15 12.66 3.02
N GLU A 200 -8.87 11.65 3.51
CA GLU A 200 -10.33 11.57 3.40
C GLU A 200 -11.06 12.33 4.51
#